data_819ca48ca2ea2711802f2398637f7540
#
_entry.id   819ca48ca2ea2711802f2398637f7540
#
_cell.length_a   1.000
_cell.length_b   1.000
_cell.length_c   1.000
_cell.angle_alpha   90.00
_cell.angle_beta   90.00
_cell.angle_gamma   90.00
#
_symmetry.space_group_name_H-M   'P 1'
#
loop_
_entity.id
_entity.type
_entity.pdbx_description
1 polymer ?
#
loop_
_entity_poly.entity_id
_entity_poly.type
_entity_poly.pdbx_seq_one_letter_code
_entity_poly.pdbx_strand_id
1 'polypeptide(L)' 'MPRSAPPDDDILARRRRIALQIRAAREYRNFTQERLANAMGMDRPSYTLLEQGKVSPRLDTLLRISDALGMPLSELVRE' A
#
# COMPACT_ATOMS: atom_id res chain seq x y z
N MET A 1 8.35 -25.11 -6.68
CA MET A 1 8.77 -23.85 -6.01
C MET A 1 8.58 -23.98 -4.52
N PRO A 2 9.61 -23.73 -3.75
CA PRO A 2 9.42 -23.70 -2.30
C PRO A 2 8.50 -22.53 -1.92
N ARG A 3 7.72 -22.71 -0.89
CA ARG A 3 6.90 -21.64 -0.34
C ARG A 3 7.80 -20.59 0.30
N SER A 4 7.42 -19.32 0.15
CA SER A 4 8.04 -18.27 0.92
C SER A 4 7.78 -18.50 2.41
N ALA A 5 8.75 -18.22 3.24
CA ALA A 5 8.56 -18.27 4.68
C ALA A 5 7.50 -17.25 5.11
N PRO A 6 6.76 -17.49 6.22
CA PRO A 6 5.92 -16.46 6.80
C PRO A 6 6.75 -15.22 7.12
N PRO A 7 6.17 -14.02 7.05
CA PRO A 7 6.91 -12.80 7.37
C PRO A 7 7.33 -12.80 8.84
N ASP A 8 8.60 -12.53 9.11
CA ASP A 8 9.12 -12.33 10.46
C ASP A 8 8.85 -10.89 10.95
N ASP A 9 9.25 -10.60 12.17
CA ASP A 9 9.00 -9.29 12.79
C ASP A 9 9.64 -8.14 12.00
N ASP A 10 10.80 -8.35 11.40
CA ASP A 10 11.46 -7.32 10.59
C ASP A 10 10.65 -7.02 9.32
N ILE A 11 10.23 -8.05 8.61
CA ILE A 11 9.40 -7.88 7.41
C ILE A 11 8.08 -7.20 7.76
N LEU A 12 7.43 -7.59 8.86
CA LEU A 12 6.19 -6.95 9.31
C LEU A 12 6.39 -5.48 9.64
N ALA A 13 7.49 -5.13 10.32
CA ALA A 13 7.80 -3.74 10.65
C ALA A 13 8.05 -2.91 9.38
N ARG A 14 8.77 -3.46 8.42
CA ARG A 14 9.01 -2.79 7.13
C ARG A 14 7.72 -2.60 6.35
N ARG A 15 6.85 -3.62 6.35
CA ARG A 15 5.54 -3.52 5.69
C ARG A 15 4.69 -2.41 6.31
N ARG A 16 4.70 -2.28 7.64
CA ARG A 16 3.97 -1.21 8.33
C ARG A 16 4.51 0.18 7.98
N ARG A 17 5.83 0.32 7.86
CA ARG A 17 6.43 1.59 7.45
C ARG A 17 6.01 1.98 6.04
N ILE A 18 6.01 1.02 5.12
CA ILE A 18 5.55 1.26 3.75
C ILE A 18 4.06 1.64 3.74
N ALA A 19 3.23 0.95 4.53
CA ALA A 19 1.82 1.28 4.66
C ALA A 19 1.61 2.72 5.15
N LEU A 20 2.41 3.17 6.12
CA LEU A 20 2.37 4.55 6.60
C LEU A 20 2.77 5.55 5.51
N GLN A 21 3.74 5.19 4.68
CA GLN A 21 4.13 6.05 3.54
C GLN A 21 3.02 6.16 2.50
N ILE A 22 2.32 5.07 2.23
CA ILE A 22 1.16 5.07 1.34
C ILE A 22 0.07 5.97 1.89
N ARG A 23 -0.23 5.86 3.18
CA ARG A 23 -1.19 6.73 3.84
C ARG A 23 -0.79 8.20 3.73
N ALA A 24 0.47 8.52 4.02
CA ALA A 24 0.97 9.89 3.93
C ALA A 24 0.86 10.44 2.51
N ALA A 25 1.18 9.64 1.51
CA ALA A 25 1.07 10.02 0.11
C ALA A 25 -0.39 10.27 -0.29
N ARG A 26 -1.30 9.40 0.17
CA ARG A 26 -2.74 9.57 -0.08
C ARG A 26 -3.25 10.88 0.52
N GLU A 27 -2.91 11.14 1.77
CA GLU A 27 -3.33 12.36 2.47
C GLU A 27 -2.73 13.61 1.81
N TYR A 28 -1.46 13.53 1.41
CA TYR A 28 -0.79 14.63 0.72
C TYR A 28 -1.50 15.01 -0.59
N ARG A 29 -2.05 14.02 -1.29
CA ARG A 29 -2.82 14.24 -2.53
C ARG A 29 -4.30 14.51 -2.26
N ASN A 30 -4.71 14.65 -1.01
CA ASN A 30 -6.09 14.94 -0.62
C ASN A 30 -7.09 13.87 -1.08
N PHE A 31 -6.66 12.60 -1.08
CA PHE A 31 -7.54 11.47 -1.37
C PHE A 31 -8.08 10.88 -0.07
N THR A 32 -9.38 10.61 -0.02
CA THR A 32 -9.94 9.74 1.01
C THR A 32 -9.59 8.28 0.69
N GLN A 33 -9.68 7.39 1.68
CA GLN A 33 -9.49 5.96 1.43
C GLN A 33 -10.47 5.45 0.37
N GLU A 34 -11.73 5.85 0.46
CA GLU A 34 -12.76 5.43 -0.49
C GLU A 34 -12.45 5.91 -1.90
N ARG A 35 -12.04 7.16 -2.05
CA ARG A 35 -11.70 7.71 -3.36
C ARG A 35 -10.52 6.98 -3.99
N LEU A 36 -9.49 6.68 -3.21
CA LEU A 36 -8.33 5.97 -3.73
C LEU A 36 -8.70 4.52 -4.07
N ALA A 37 -9.43 3.84 -3.19
CA ALA A 37 -9.90 2.49 -3.45
C ALA A 37 -10.71 2.43 -4.76
N ASN A 38 -11.64 3.35 -4.94
CA ASN A 38 -12.45 3.43 -6.15
C ASN A 38 -11.59 3.66 -7.40
N ALA A 39 -10.61 4.54 -7.33
CA ALA A 39 -9.70 4.83 -8.44
C ALA A 39 -8.89 3.59 -8.84
N MET A 40 -8.66 2.68 -7.92
CA MET A 40 -7.90 1.45 -8.13
C MET A 40 -8.79 0.25 -8.48
N GLY A 41 -10.12 0.41 -8.46
CA GLY A 41 -11.04 -0.71 -8.62
C GLY A 41 -11.01 -1.68 -7.45
N MET A 42 -10.72 -1.21 -6.26
CA MET A 42 -10.60 -2.01 -5.03
C MET A 42 -11.70 -1.62 -4.05
N ASP A 43 -12.20 -2.58 -3.29
CA ASP A 43 -13.15 -2.27 -2.24
C ASP A 43 -12.45 -1.57 -1.06
N ARG A 44 -13.16 -0.68 -0.39
CA ARG A 44 -12.58 0.09 0.71
C ARG A 44 -12.07 -0.78 1.87
N PRO A 45 -12.78 -1.82 2.34
CA PRO A 45 -12.27 -2.66 3.43
C PRO A 45 -10.93 -3.30 3.10
N SER A 46 -10.75 -3.81 1.90
CA SER A 46 -9.47 -4.38 1.46
C SER A 46 -8.37 -3.33 1.43
N TYR A 47 -8.65 -2.15 0.93
CA TYR A 47 -7.70 -1.05 0.93
C TYR A 47 -7.33 -0.64 2.36
N THR A 48 -8.30 -0.58 3.27
CA THR A 48 -8.06 -0.22 4.67
C THR A 48 -7.05 -1.18 5.32
N LEU A 49 -7.18 -2.49 5.08
CA LEU A 49 -6.24 -3.47 5.60
C LEU A 49 -4.83 -3.24 5.06
N LEU A 50 -4.72 -2.88 3.79
CA LEU A 50 -3.44 -2.55 3.16
C LEU A 50 -2.78 -1.36 3.85
N GLU A 51 -3.53 -0.29 4.05
CA GLU A 51 -3.02 0.95 4.65
C GLU A 51 -2.67 0.79 6.13
N GLN A 52 -3.28 -0.19 6.80
CA GLN A 52 -2.93 -0.56 8.18
C GLN A 52 -1.70 -1.48 8.28
N GLY A 53 -1.16 -1.92 7.14
CA GLY A 53 -0.04 -2.84 7.12
C GLY A 53 -0.39 -4.27 7.54
N LYS A 54 -1.67 -4.63 7.51
CA LYS A 54 -2.17 -5.96 7.92
C LYS A 54 -2.09 -7.00 6.82
N VAL A 55 -1.90 -6.57 5.58
CA VAL A 55 -1.76 -7.46 4.43
C VAL A 55 -0.56 -7.03 3.60
N SER A 56 -0.03 -7.96 2.81
CA SER A 56 1.03 -7.67 1.86
C SER A 56 0.39 -7.29 0.52
N PRO A 57 0.54 -6.05 0.06
CA PRO A 57 -0.04 -5.67 -1.22
C PRO A 57 0.70 -6.34 -2.37
N ARG A 58 -0.03 -6.68 -3.41
CA ARG A 58 0.58 -7.17 -4.65
C ARG A 58 1.31 -6.02 -5.33
N LEU A 59 2.30 -6.33 -6.13
CA LEU A 59 3.01 -5.32 -6.91
C LEU A 59 2.05 -4.53 -7.81
N ASP A 60 1.12 -5.21 -8.46
CA ASP A 60 0.13 -4.54 -9.31
C ASP A 60 -0.68 -3.51 -8.52
N THR A 61 -1.04 -3.83 -7.28
CA THR A 61 -1.78 -2.92 -6.41
C THR A 61 -0.94 -1.68 -6.10
N LEU A 62 0.35 -1.86 -5.80
CA LEU A 62 1.26 -0.73 -5.54
C LEU A 62 1.40 0.15 -6.79
N LEU A 63 1.48 -0.44 -7.97
CA LEU A 63 1.57 0.30 -9.21
C LEU A 63 0.29 1.11 -9.47
N ARG A 64 -0.87 0.55 -9.15
CA ARG A 64 -2.14 1.28 -9.27
C ARG A 64 -2.24 2.46 -8.30
N ILE A 65 -1.73 2.30 -7.08
CA ILE A 65 -1.64 3.41 -6.13
C ILE A 65 -0.74 4.50 -6.69
N SER A 66 0.43 4.11 -7.19
CA SER A 66 1.38 5.03 -7.81
C SER A 66 0.71 5.83 -8.93
N ASP A 67 0.02 5.17 -9.83
CA ASP A 67 -0.70 5.81 -10.93
C ASP A 67 -1.80 6.74 -10.44
N ALA A 68 -2.63 6.29 -9.51
CA ALA A 68 -3.76 7.08 -9.01
C ALA A 68 -3.29 8.34 -8.29
N LEU A 69 -2.20 8.25 -7.54
CA LEU A 69 -1.66 9.40 -6.81
C LEU A 69 -0.71 10.26 -7.65
N GLY A 70 -0.32 9.81 -8.83
CA GLY A 70 0.64 10.53 -9.65
C GLY A 70 2.01 10.64 -9.00
N MET A 71 2.44 9.58 -8.30
CA MET A 71 3.73 9.51 -7.63
C MET A 71 4.50 8.28 -8.12
N PRO A 72 5.82 8.36 -8.27
CA PRO A 72 6.59 7.17 -8.62
C PRO A 72 6.55 6.13 -7.49
N LEU A 73 6.58 4.86 -7.86
CA LEU A 73 6.55 3.76 -6.89
C LEU A 73 7.65 3.91 -5.84
N SER A 74 8.84 4.38 -6.24
CA SER A 74 9.95 4.60 -5.33
C SER A 74 9.61 5.50 -4.14
N GLU A 75 8.70 6.45 -4.32
CA GLU A 75 8.26 7.33 -3.23
C GLU A 75 7.35 6.61 -2.23
N LEU A 76 6.66 5.56 -2.68
CA LEU A 76 5.75 4.79 -1.82
C LEU A 76 6.48 3.73 -1.01
N VAL A 77 7.56 3.17 -1.55
CA VAL A 77 8.23 1.99 -0.97
C VAL A 77 9.66 2.27 -0.51
N ARG A 78 10.06 3.51 -0.42
CA ARG A 78 11.42 3.86 0.05
C ARG A 78 11.63 3.44 1.49
N GLU A 79 12.84 3.04 1.78
CA GLU A 79 13.24 2.62 3.12
C GLU A 79 14.50 3.34 3.61
#